data_630c265fb356f2e6dc441f5dc302dea4
#
_entry.id   630c265fb356f2e6dc441f5dc302dea4
#
_cell.length_a   1.000
_cell.length_b   1.000
_cell.length_c   1.000
_cell.angle_alpha   90.00
_cell.angle_beta   90.00
_cell.angle_gamma   90.00
#
_symmetry.space_group_name_H-M   'P 1'
#
loop_
_entity.id
_entity.type
_entity.pdbx_description
1 polymer ?
#
loop_
_entity_poly.entity_id
_entity_poly.type
_entity_poly.pdbx_seq_one_letter_code
_entity_poly.pdbx_strand_id
1 'polypeptide(L)' 'MKIFVGTDLIEIERIKKSCQSRRFCERVYSEKELTLFSQKKNPYESMAANWAAKESFAKALGLSLIHI' A
#
# COMPACT_ATOMS: atom_id res chain seq x y z
N MET A 1 6.19 -16.94 8.00
CA MET A 1 6.43 -15.96 9.06
C MET A 1 6.82 -14.62 8.48
N LYS A 2 6.21 -13.57 8.96
CA LYS A 2 6.54 -12.22 8.53
C LYS A 2 7.51 -11.59 9.51
N ILE A 3 8.60 -11.09 8.98
CA ILE A 3 9.58 -10.37 9.78
C ILE A 3 9.54 -8.92 9.35
N PHE A 4 9.19 -8.05 10.27
CA PHE A 4 9.18 -6.62 10.02
C PHE A 4 10.50 -6.00 10.46
N VAL A 5 11.14 -5.34 9.53
CA VAL A 5 12.29 -4.49 9.84
C VAL A 5 11.82 -3.04 9.89
N GLY A 6 12.69 -2.13 10.30
CA GLY A 6 12.32 -0.73 10.45
C GLY A 6 11.71 -0.12 9.19
N THR A 7 12.20 -0.52 8.03
CA THR A 7 11.68 -0.01 6.77
C THR A 7 10.23 -0.41 6.54
N ASP A 8 9.85 -1.62 6.95
CA ASP A 8 8.46 -2.07 6.82
C ASP A 8 7.54 -1.26 7.71
N LEU A 9 7.97 -0.94 8.92
CA LEU A 9 7.19 -0.12 9.83
C LEU A 9 7.00 1.29 9.26
N ILE A 10 8.03 1.84 8.64
CA ILE A 10 7.95 3.15 8.01
C ILE A 10 6.95 3.13 6.87
N GLU A 11 6.95 2.07 6.06
CA GLU A 11 6.01 1.94 4.96
C GLU A 11 4.57 1.83 5.45
N ILE A 12 4.33 1.08 6.52
CA ILE A 12 3.00 0.96 7.10
C ILE A 12 2.50 2.33 7.56
N GLU A 13 3.35 3.10 8.23
CA GLU A 13 2.99 4.44 8.68
C GLU A 13 2.72 5.37 7.50
N ARG A 14 3.51 5.28 6.45
CA ARG A 14 3.31 6.10 5.27
C ARG A 14 1.97 5.79 4.60
N ILE A 15 1.65 4.52 4.45
CA ILE A 15 0.39 4.11 3.84
C ILE A 15 -0.78 4.55 4.72
N LYS A 16 -0.66 4.39 6.03
CA LYS A 16 -1.69 4.82 6.96
C LYS A 16 -1.97 6.31 6.81
N LYS A 17 -0.92 7.09 6.73
CA LYS A 17 -1.02 8.54 6.58
C LYS A 17 -1.61 8.91 5.23
N SER A 18 -1.13 8.28 4.18
CA SER A 18 -1.57 8.57 2.81
C SER A 18 -3.01 8.16 2.58
N CYS A 19 -3.45 7.09 3.21
CA CYS A 19 -4.80 6.60 3.05
C CYS A 19 -5.84 7.40 3.81
N GLN A 20 -5.43 8.42 4.54
CA GLN A 20 -6.35 9.41 5.04
C GLN A 20 -6.94 10.22 3.89
N SER A 21 -6.23 10.26 2.77
CA SER A 21 -6.75 10.83 1.55
C SER A 21 -7.44 9.74 0.74
N ARG A 22 -8.74 9.91 0.55
CA ARG A 22 -9.53 8.98 -0.25
C ARG A 22 -9.02 8.89 -1.68
N ARG A 23 -8.60 10.01 -2.22
CA ARG A 23 -8.04 10.09 -3.57
C ARG A 23 -6.86 9.15 -3.74
N PHE A 24 -5.96 9.17 -2.77
CA PHE A 24 -4.78 8.33 -2.82
C PHE A 24 -5.17 6.86 -2.83
N CYS A 25 -6.04 6.46 -1.92
CA CYS A 25 -6.47 5.08 -1.83
C CYS A 25 -7.13 4.59 -3.11
N GLU A 26 -8.00 5.41 -3.67
CA GLU A 26 -8.72 5.04 -4.88
C GLU A 26 -7.83 4.98 -6.11
N ARG A 27 -6.71 5.71 -6.08
CA ARG A 27 -5.74 5.69 -7.15
C ARG A 27 -4.87 4.45 -7.14
N VAL A 28 -4.50 4.03 -5.95
CA VAL A 28 -3.51 2.95 -5.77
C VAL A 28 -4.18 1.60 -5.70
N TYR A 29 -5.35 1.52 -5.09
CA TYR A 29 -6.04 0.26 -4.84
C TYR A 29 -7.36 0.21 -5.58
N SER A 30 -7.67 -0.97 -6.11
CA SER A 30 -8.97 -1.19 -6.74
C SER A 30 -10.06 -1.28 -5.67
N GLU A 31 -11.30 -1.14 -6.12
CA GLU A 31 -12.45 -1.25 -5.24
C GLU A 31 -12.48 -2.60 -4.52
N LYS A 32 -12.14 -3.66 -5.25
CA LYS A 32 -12.08 -5.01 -4.69
C LYS A 32 -11.00 -5.10 -3.61
N GLU A 33 -9.85 -4.50 -3.87
CA GLU A 33 -8.76 -4.50 -2.90
C GLU A 33 -9.16 -3.75 -1.63
N LEU A 34 -9.79 -2.60 -1.79
CA LEU A 34 -10.23 -1.81 -0.65
C LEU A 34 -11.25 -2.55 0.18
N THR A 35 -12.17 -3.26 -0.48
CA THR A 35 -13.15 -4.08 0.22
C THR A 35 -12.48 -5.18 1.02
N LEU A 36 -11.50 -5.86 0.44
CA LEU A 36 -10.75 -6.90 1.13
C LEU A 36 -10.00 -6.34 2.33
N PHE A 37 -9.37 -5.18 2.18
CA PHE A 37 -8.64 -4.57 3.27
C PHE A 37 -9.57 -4.19 4.43
N SER A 38 -10.77 -3.73 4.12
CA SER A 38 -11.72 -3.32 5.15
C SER A 38 -12.18 -4.48 6.03
N GLN A 39 -12.03 -5.70 5.56
CA GLN A 39 -12.38 -6.90 6.32
C GLN A 39 -11.26 -7.37 7.23
N LYS A 40 -10.10 -6.77 7.14
CA LYS A 40 -8.94 -7.18 7.90
C LYS A 40 -8.82 -6.38 9.20
N LYS A 41 -8.28 -7.03 10.21
CA LYS A 41 -8.06 -6.40 11.50
C LYS A 41 -7.01 -5.28 11.41
N ASN A 42 -5.93 -5.56 10.68
CA ASN A 42 -4.86 -4.58 10.45
C ASN A 42 -4.71 -4.36 8.95
N PRO A 43 -5.58 -3.55 8.35
CA PRO A 43 -5.55 -3.39 6.90
C PRO A 43 -4.28 -2.71 6.39
N TYR A 44 -3.69 -1.83 7.19
CA TYR A 44 -2.55 -1.05 6.73
C TYR A 44 -1.31 -1.91 6.48
N GLU A 45 -1.16 -2.99 7.24
CA GLU A 45 -0.07 -3.93 7.01
C GLU A 45 -0.19 -4.58 5.63
N SER A 46 -1.38 -5.05 5.31
CA SER A 46 -1.65 -5.67 4.00
C SER A 46 -1.57 -4.65 2.89
N MET A 47 -2.04 -3.44 3.13
CA MET A 47 -1.97 -2.36 2.14
C MET A 47 -0.54 -1.98 1.84
N ALA A 48 0.31 -1.92 2.85
CA ALA A 48 1.72 -1.60 2.66
C ALA A 48 2.44 -2.69 1.86
N ALA A 49 2.15 -3.95 2.16
CA ALA A 49 2.74 -5.06 1.42
C ALA A 49 2.29 -5.04 -0.03
N ASN A 50 1.03 -4.77 -0.28
CA ASN A 50 0.49 -4.66 -1.63
C ASN A 50 1.13 -3.49 -2.37
N TRP A 51 1.27 -2.36 -1.70
CA TRP A 51 1.92 -1.19 -2.26
C TRP A 51 3.36 -1.48 -2.66
N ALA A 52 4.11 -2.15 -1.77
CA ALA A 52 5.50 -2.49 -2.06
C ALA A 52 5.63 -3.40 -3.28
N ALA A 53 4.72 -4.36 -3.41
CA ALA A 53 4.70 -5.25 -4.57
C ALA A 53 4.40 -4.47 -5.85
N LYS A 54 3.44 -3.56 -5.80
CA LYS A 54 3.11 -2.72 -6.95
C LYS A 54 4.26 -1.81 -7.34
N GLU A 55 4.95 -1.25 -6.36
CA GLU A 55 6.10 -0.40 -6.61
C GLU A 55 7.24 -1.18 -7.29
N SER A 56 7.52 -2.37 -6.79
CA SER A 56 8.55 -3.21 -7.38
C SER A 56 8.22 -3.57 -8.83
N PHE A 57 6.97 -3.91 -9.07
CA PHE A 57 6.52 -4.26 -10.41
C PHE A 57 6.62 -3.05 -11.34
N ALA A 58 6.18 -1.90 -10.87
CA ALA A 58 6.23 -0.67 -11.66
C ALA A 58 7.67 -0.28 -12.00
N LYS A 59 8.57 -0.42 -11.03
CA LYS A 59 9.98 -0.11 -11.26
C LYS A 59 10.59 -1.05 -12.30
N ALA A 60 10.22 -2.31 -12.27
CA ALA A 60 10.70 -3.28 -13.25
C ALA A 60 10.26 -2.93 -14.66
N LEU A 61 9.11 -2.27 -14.80
CA LEU A 61 8.61 -1.81 -16.09
C LEU A 61 9.03 -0.39 -16.44
N GLY A 62 9.81 0.26 -15.57
CA GLY A 62 10.22 1.64 -15.77
C GLY A 62 9.11 2.64 -15.58
N LEU A 63 8.09 2.29 -14.80
CA LEU A 63 6.95 3.17 -14.55
C LEU A 63 6.99 3.70 -13.13
N SER A 64 6.25 4.77 -12.89
CA SER A 64 6.03 5.30 -11.56
C SER A 64 4.55 5.20 -11.23
N LEU A 65 4.24 4.68 -10.04
CA LEU A 65 2.86 4.54 -9.60
C LEU A 65 2.26 5.85 -9.13
N ILE A 66 3.08 6.72 -8.61
CA ILE A 66 2.59 7.97 -8.04
C ILE A 66 3.30 9.15 -8.69
N HIS A 67 2.51 9.95 -9.35
CA HIS A 67 2.88 11.28 -9.76
C HIS A 67 2.07 12.24 -8.92
N ILE A 68 2.70 12.64 -7.86
CA ILE A 68 2.05 13.60 -6.99
C ILE A 68 2.69 14.96 -7.21
#